data_a984d9ff1cd41c595f742b65c62ed495
#
_entry.id   a984d9ff1cd41c595f742b65c62ed495
#
_cell.length_a   1.000
_cell.length_b   1.000
_cell.length_c   1.000
_cell.angle_alpha   90.00
_cell.angle_beta   90.00
_cell.angle_gamma   90.00
#
_symmetry.space_group_name_H-M   'P 1'
#
loop_
_entity.id
_entity.type
_entity.pdbx_description
1 polymer ?
#
loop_
_entity_poly.entity_id
_entity_poly.type
_entity_poly.pdbx_seq_one_letter_code
_entity_poly.pdbx_strand_id
1 'polypeptide(L)'
;IYLIRKYFITSTQPDYRKALSLINIIEKEQPKNGQLAKMKQLAETMKNVDTGTSLPSFTAYDINGKLVSSTEMSSAPVAVLYTWATYNYDSQDMQRELKSRQKKSNGKLKLMSFCLDASKSECKNSIKRDSIACPIICNGEMLEDKTLKKLGLGNLPDNIILQNGKIIARGM
;
A
#
# COMPACT_ATOMS: atom_id res chain seq x y z
N ILE A 1 4.12 3.17 -24.97
CA ILE A 1 3.37 3.09 -23.70
C ILE A 1 3.45 1.68 -23.13
N TYR A 2 2.98 0.64 -23.83
CA TYR A 2 2.99 -0.75 -23.36
C TYR A 2 4.37 -1.24 -22.89
N LEU A 3 5.41 -1.03 -23.69
CA LEU A 3 6.78 -1.48 -23.34
C LEU A 3 7.33 -0.76 -22.09
N ILE A 4 7.05 0.53 -21.94
CA ILE A 4 7.47 1.28 -20.74
C ILE A 4 6.81 0.68 -19.50
N ARG A 5 5.50 0.43 -19.54
CA ARG A 5 4.78 -0.19 -18.43
C ARG A 5 5.37 -1.56 -18.10
N LYS A 6 5.50 -2.43 -19.11
CA LYS A 6 5.94 -3.82 -18.92
C LYS A 6 7.36 -3.93 -18.36
N TYR A 7 8.30 -3.16 -18.92
CA TYR A 7 9.73 -3.34 -18.60
C TYR A 7 10.26 -2.42 -17.50
N PHE A 8 9.61 -1.28 -17.24
CA PHE A 8 10.10 -0.30 -16.28
C PHE A 8 9.17 -0.01 -15.11
N ILE A 9 7.87 -0.33 -15.19
CA ILE A 9 6.92 -0.07 -14.10
C ILE A 9 6.48 -1.36 -13.41
N THR A 10 6.06 -2.36 -14.19
CA THR A 10 5.49 -3.61 -13.65
C THR A 10 6.46 -4.79 -13.70
N SER A 11 7.74 -4.56 -13.95
CA SER A 11 8.77 -5.59 -13.92
C SER A 11 9.11 -6.00 -12.49
N THR A 12 9.79 -7.14 -12.33
CA THR A 12 10.32 -7.59 -11.04
C THR A 12 11.39 -6.66 -10.45
N GLN A 13 12.04 -5.87 -11.30
CA GLN A 13 13.00 -4.84 -10.93
C GLN A 13 12.60 -3.54 -11.63
N PRO A 14 11.65 -2.77 -11.09
CA PRO A 14 11.15 -1.56 -11.71
C PRO A 14 12.21 -0.44 -11.70
N ASP A 15 12.24 0.34 -12.78
CA ASP A 15 13.03 1.58 -12.86
C ASP A 15 12.10 2.75 -13.19
N TYR A 16 11.50 3.32 -12.15
CA TYR A 16 10.55 4.42 -12.30
C TYR A 16 11.19 5.69 -12.84
N ARG A 17 12.50 5.92 -12.60
CA ARG A 17 13.22 7.08 -13.13
C ARG A 17 13.37 6.96 -14.63
N LYS A 18 13.76 5.79 -15.12
CA LYS A 18 13.85 5.51 -16.56
C LYS A 18 12.48 5.57 -17.24
N ALA A 19 11.45 5.00 -16.59
CA ALA A 19 10.08 5.09 -17.06
C ALA A 19 9.66 6.55 -17.25
N LEU A 20 9.86 7.41 -16.26
CA LEU A 20 9.51 8.84 -16.33
C LEU A 20 10.30 9.58 -17.42
N SER A 21 11.58 9.28 -17.58
CA SER A 21 12.39 9.87 -18.67
C SER A 21 11.80 9.54 -20.03
N LEU A 22 11.46 8.28 -20.29
CA LEU A 22 10.85 7.83 -21.55
C LEU A 22 9.44 8.42 -21.76
N ILE A 23 8.63 8.48 -20.70
CA ILE A 23 7.30 9.09 -20.74
C ILE A 23 7.40 10.57 -21.13
N ASN A 24 8.31 11.34 -20.53
CA ASN A 24 8.49 12.75 -20.83
C ASN A 24 8.93 13.01 -22.30
N ILE A 25 9.67 12.09 -22.90
CA ILE A 25 10.03 12.17 -24.33
C ILE A 25 8.77 12.03 -25.20
N ILE A 26 7.95 11.00 -24.93
CA ILE A 26 6.73 10.75 -25.71
C ILE A 26 5.68 11.84 -25.48
N GLU A 27 5.60 12.40 -24.27
CA GLU A 27 4.64 13.46 -23.91
C GLU A 27 4.85 14.73 -24.76
N LYS A 28 6.08 15.03 -25.17
CA LYS A 28 6.37 16.16 -26.07
C LYS A 28 5.70 16.00 -27.44
N GLU A 29 5.64 14.76 -27.93
CA GLU A 29 5.02 14.43 -29.22
C GLU A 29 3.50 14.21 -29.09
N GLN A 30 3.04 13.79 -27.91
CA GLN A 30 1.65 13.44 -27.64
C GLN A 30 1.12 14.08 -26.35
N PRO A 31 1.06 15.41 -26.24
CA PRO A 31 0.76 16.10 -24.97
C PRO A 31 -0.67 15.89 -24.45
N LYS A 32 -1.61 15.45 -25.30
CA LYS A 32 -3.00 15.19 -24.91
C LYS A 32 -3.33 13.70 -24.71
N ASN A 33 -2.32 12.84 -24.62
CA ASN A 33 -2.53 11.41 -24.44
C ASN A 33 -2.85 11.08 -22.98
N GLY A 34 -4.13 10.84 -22.68
CA GLY A 34 -4.61 10.54 -21.32
C GLY A 34 -4.05 9.22 -20.72
N GLN A 35 -3.69 8.24 -21.56
CA GLN A 35 -3.05 7.02 -21.07
C GLN A 35 -1.62 7.29 -20.60
N LEU A 36 -0.92 8.16 -21.33
CA LEU A 36 0.44 8.58 -20.96
C LEU A 36 0.43 9.36 -19.64
N ALA A 37 -0.53 10.27 -19.47
CA ALA A 37 -0.70 11.03 -18.23
C ALA A 37 -0.98 10.11 -17.01
N LYS A 38 -1.86 9.11 -17.16
CA LYS A 38 -2.12 8.12 -16.12
C LYS A 38 -0.89 7.29 -15.79
N MET A 39 -0.13 6.87 -16.79
CA MET A 39 1.09 6.10 -16.59
C MET A 39 2.18 6.95 -15.92
N LYS A 40 2.30 8.23 -16.24
CA LYS A 40 3.19 9.18 -15.58
C LYS A 40 2.86 9.31 -14.10
N GLN A 41 1.60 9.55 -13.79
CA GLN A 41 1.13 9.63 -12.40
C GLN A 41 1.43 8.36 -11.61
N LEU A 42 1.21 7.18 -12.20
CA LEU A 42 1.56 5.90 -11.58
C LEU A 42 3.07 5.81 -11.31
N ALA A 43 3.91 6.11 -12.30
CA ALA A 43 5.36 6.04 -12.15
C ALA A 43 5.89 7.04 -11.10
N GLU A 44 5.32 8.25 -11.03
CA GLU A 44 5.64 9.24 -10.01
C GLU A 44 5.26 8.76 -8.62
N THR A 45 4.05 8.23 -8.45
CA THR A 45 3.61 7.64 -7.18
C THR A 45 4.54 6.53 -6.75
N MET A 46 4.81 5.56 -7.62
CA MET A 46 5.64 4.40 -7.31
C MET A 46 7.09 4.78 -7.00
N LYS A 47 7.65 5.79 -7.68
CA LYS A 47 8.96 6.33 -7.37
C LYS A 47 9.04 6.91 -5.95
N ASN A 48 7.98 7.56 -5.48
CA ASN A 48 7.94 8.18 -4.15
C ASN A 48 7.82 7.15 -3.01
N VAL A 49 7.41 5.94 -3.33
CA VAL A 49 7.24 4.83 -2.39
C VAL A 49 8.11 3.62 -2.75
N ASP A 50 9.17 3.85 -3.49
CA ASP A 50 10.12 2.81 -3.88
C ASP A 50 10.98 2.34 -2.69
N THR A 51 11.60 1.19 -2.82
CA THR A 51 12.53 0.67 -1.82
C THR A 51 13.66 1.67 -1.55
N GLY A 52 14.02 1.82 -0.28
CA GLY A 52 14.99 2.82 0.19
C GLY A 52 14.40 4.19 0.49
N THR A 53 13.17 4.52 0.06
CA THR A 53 12.51 5.78 0.40
C THR A 53 11.85 5.73 1.79
N SER A 54 11.58 6.90 2.36
CA SER A 54 10.79 7.01 3.58
C SER A 54 9.30 6.86 3.26
N LEU A 55 8.53 6.34 4.23
CA LEU A 55 7.07 6.26 4.09
C LEU A 55 6.48 7.66 3.93
N PRO A 56 5.65 7.93 2.91
CA PRO A 56 4.96 9.21 2.78
C PRO A 56 4.07 9.50 3.99
N SER A 57 4.03 10.75 4.42
CA SER A 57 3.19 11.18 5.55
C SER A 57 1.70 11.05 5.19
N PHE A 58 0.92 10.46 6.10
CA PHE A 58 -0.55 10.44 6.03
C PHE A 58 -1.16 10.41 7.43
N THR A 59 -2.42 10.81 7.50
CA THR A 59 -3.31 10.59 8.64
C THR A 59 -4.61 10.01 8.14
N ALA A 60 -5.21 9.10 8.92
CA ALA A 60 -6.48 8.49 8.62
C ALA A 60 -7.21 8.15 9.92
N TYR A 61 -8.50 7.85 9.84
CA TYR A 61 -9.25 7.29 10.96
C TYR A 61 -9.39 5.79 10.80
N ASP A 62 -9.11 5.06 11.87
CA ASP A 62 -9.36 3.64 11.91
C ASP A 62 -10.87 3.34 11.99
N ILE A 63 -11.24 2.07 11.88
CA ILE A 63 -12.64 1.62 11.90
C ILE A 63 -13.38 1.97 13.21
N ASN A 64 -12.66 2.29 14.27
CA ASN A 64 -13.18 2.72 15.58
C ASN A 64 -13.22 4.23 15.75
N GLY A 65 -12.79 5.00 14.73
CA GLY A 65 -12.71 6.46 14.76
C GLY A 65 -11.47 7.03 15.44
N LYS A 66 -10.46 6.19 15.74
CA LYS A 66 -9.18 6.64 16.28
C LYS A 66 -8.31 7.18 15.14
N LEU A 67 -7.70 8.34 15.37
CA LEU A 67 -6.72 8.90 14.43
C LEU A 67 -5.45 8.06 14.44
N VAL A 68 -4.98 7.67 13.27
CA VAL A 68 -3.75 6.91 13.03
C VAL A 68 -2.90 7.63 11.99
N SER A 69 -1.59 7.46 12.05
CA SER A 69 -0.67 8.19 11.17
C SER A 69 0.51 7.33 10.70
N SER A 70 1.13 7.77 9.61
CA SER A 70 2.39 7.21 9.12
C SER A 70 3.51 7.28 10.15
N THR A 71 3.51 8.29 11.03
CA THR A 71 4.53 8.46 12.08
C THR A 71 4.55 7.28 13.03
N GLU A 72 3.37 6.73 13.39
CA GLU A 72 3.28 5.54 14.25
C GLU A 72 3.98 4.32 13.61
N MET A 73 3.89 4.20 12.29
CA MET A 73 4.50 3.10 11.55
C MET A 73 6.01 3.33 11.35
N SER A 74 6.40 4.56 11.04
CA SER A 74 7.80 4.91 10.81
C SER A 74 8.66 4.86 12.07
N SER A 75 8.06 5.02 13.25
CA SER A 75 8.76 4.96 14.55
C SER A 75 9.06 3.54 15.02
N ALA A 76 8.46 2.52 14.40
CA ALA A 76 8.69 1.13 14.78
C ALA A 76 9.99 0.57 14.17
N PRO A 77 10.69 -0.36 14.85
CA PRO A 77 11.82 -1.06 14.26
C PRO A 77 11.45 -1.76 12.93
N VAL A 78 10.30 -2.43 12.92
CA VAL A 78 9.70 -3.04 11.73
C VAL A 78 8.22 -2.70 11.68
N ALA A 79 7.70 -2.36 10.53
CA ALA A 79 6.27 -2.15 10.33
C ALA A 79 5.80 -2.73 9.00
N VAL A 80 4.55 -3.16 8.96
CA VAL A 80 3.90 -3.62 7.72
C VAL A 80 2.55 -2.92 7.57
N LEU A 81 2.39 -2.27 6.42
CA LEU A 81 1.11 -1.77 5.94
C LEU A 81 0.61 -2.75 4.87
N TYR A 82 -0.65 -3.16 4.92
CA TYR A 82 -1.17 -4.15 3.98
C TYR A 82 -2.65 -3.97 3.67
N THR A 83 -3.06 -4.45 2.50
CA THR A 83 -4.46 -4.48 2.06
C THR A 83 -5.06 -5.86 2.27
N TRP A 84 -6.33 -5.92 2.64
CA TRP A 84 -7.09 -7.16 2.77
C TRP A 84 -8.59 -6.93 2.54
N ALA A 85 -9.33 -8.01 2.33
CA ALA A 85 -10.79 -7.97 2.22
C ALA A 85 -11.41 -9.28 2.70
N THR A 86 -12.66 -9.23 3.15
CA THR A 86 -13.38 -10.41 3.65
C THR A 86 -13.71 -11.43 2.54
N TYR A 87 -13.75 -11.00 1.30
CA TYR A 87 -14.02 -11.83 0.12
C TYR A 87 -12.74 -12.38 -0.55
N ASN A 88 -11.55 -12.11 -0.01
CA ASN A 88 -10.29 -12.59 -0.57
C ASN A 88 -9.53 -13.44 0.45
N TYR A 89 -9.48 -14.76 0.24
CA TYR A 89 -8.88 -15.71 1.16
C TYR A 89 -7.37 -15.49 1.35
N ASP A 90 -6.63 -15.23 0.27
CA ASP A 90 -5.17 -15.02 0.33
C ASP A 90 -4.82 -13.84 1.24
N SER A 91 -5.59 -12.75 1.15
CA SER A 91 -5.39 -11.57 2.01
C SER A 91 -5.74 -11.83 3.48
N GLN A 92 -6.73 -12.68 3.76
CA GLN A 92 -7.06 -13.10 5.12
C GLN A 92 -5.99 -14.01 5.71
N ASP A 93 -5.44 -14.93 4.92
CA ASP A 93 -4.34 -15.81 5.35
C ASP A 93 -3.07 -15.00 5.62
N MET A 94 -2.73 -14.06 4.76
CA MET A 94 -1.65 -13.10 5.01
C MET A 94 -1.87 -12.33 6.33
N GLN A 95 -3.08 -11.84 6.59
CA GLN A 95 -3.41 -11.13 7.83
C GLN A 95 -3.22 -12.02 9.07
N ARG A 96 -3.63 -13.28 9.03
CA ARG A 96 -3.45 -14.24 10.12
C ARG A 96 -1.95 -14.52 10.36
N GLU A 97 -1.18 -14.68 9.31
CA GLU A 97 0.27 -14.88 9.40
C GLU A 97 0.96 -13.65 9.99
N LEU A 98 0.63 -12.45 9.52
CA LEU A 98 1.18 -11.19 10.07
C LEU A 98 0.84 -11.03 11.56
N LYS A 99 -0.38 -11.35 11.96
CA LYS A 99 -0.78 -11.36 13.37
C LYS A 99 0.06 -12.33 14.20
N SER A 100 0.29 -13.55 13.68
CA SER A 100 1.14 -14.55 14.34
C SER A 100 2.57 -14.03 14.53
N ARG A 101 3.15 -13.44 13.48
CA ARG A 101 4.49 -12.83 13.52
C ARG A 101 4.55 -11.66 14.49
N GLN A 102 3.52 -10.81 14.53
CA GLN A 102 3.44 -9.69 15.46
C GLN A 102 3.51 -10.16 16.92
N LYS A 103 2.74 -11.21 17.27
CA LYS A 103 2.78 -11.80 18.63
C LYS A 103 4.18 -12.29 19.01
N LYS A 104 4.91 -12.90 18.08
CA LYS A 104 6.26 -13.44 18.29
C LYS A 104 7.34 -12.36 18.31
N SER A 105 7.04 -11.14 17.85
CA SER A 105 8.02 -10.06 17.68
C SER A 105 8.41 -9.32 18.95
N ASN A 106 7.77 -9.62 20.08
CA ASN A 106 7.97 -8.91 21.37
C ASN A 106 7.83 -7.36 21.20
N GLY A 107 6.81 -6.93 20.47
CA GLY A 107 6.52 -5.50 20.25
C GLY A 107 7.36 -4.81 19.16
N LYS A 108 8.28 -5.51 18.51
CA LYS A 108 9.14 -4.93 17.47
C LYS A 108 8.43 -4.75 16.12
N LEU A 109 7.37 -5.52 15.86
CA LEU A 109 6.59 -5.43 14.62
C LEU A 109 5.28 -4.68 14.86
N LYS A 110 5.08 -3.57 14.16
CA LYS A 110 3.80 -2.87 14.08
C LYS A 110 3.08 -3.23 12.79
N LEU A 111 1.76 -3.34 12.88
CA LEU A 111 0.87 -3.61 11.75
C LEU A 111 -0.15 -2.48 11.61
N MET A 112 -0.48 -2.14 10.38
CA MET A 112 -1.62 -1.30 10.01
C MET A 112 -2.23 -1.87 8.75
N SER A 113 -3.54 -1.99 8.70
CA SER A 113 -4.21 -2.59 7.56
C SER A 113 -5.27 -1.69 6.94
N PHE A 114 -5.50 -1.89 5.65
CA PHE A 114 -6.54 -1.25 4.87
C PHE A 114 -7.51 -2.34 4.42
N CYS A 115 -8.73 -2.29 4.93
CA CYS A 115 -9.80 -3.20 4.54
C CYS A 115 -10.50 -2.64 3.30
N LEU A 116 -10.54 -3.43 2.22
CA LEU A 116 -11.14 -3.04 0.95
C LEU A 116 -12.63 -3.44 0.82
N ASP A 117 -13.27 -3.79 1.93
CA ASP A 117 -14.70 -4.05 1.93
C ASP A 117 -15.49 -2.73 1.79
N ALA A 118 -16.56 -2.76 1.01
CA ALA A 118 -17.51 -1.66 0.94
C ALA A 118 -18.30 -1.52 2.26
N SER A 119 -18.48 -2.62 2.99
CA SER A 119 -19.25 -2.69 4.24
C SER A 119 -18.36 -2.71 5.48
N LYS A 120 -18.44 -1.66 6.30
CA LYS A 120 -17.75 -1.61 7.60
C LYS A 120 -18.23 -2.70 8.57
N SER A 121 -19.48 -3.18 8.45
CA SER A 121 -20.01 -4.23 9.32
C SER A 121 -19.36 -5.58 9.03
N GLU A 122 -19.16 -5.93 7.77
CA GLU A 122 -18.46 -7.16 7.39
C GLU A 122 -17.01 -7.15 7.86
N CYS A 123 -16.31 -6.04 7.65
CA CYS A 123 -14.98 -5.82 8.18
C CYS A 123 -14.93 -6.02 9.71
N LYS A 124 -15.84 -5.38 10.47
CA LYS A 124 -15.92 -5.53 11.95
C LYS A 124 -16.16 -6.97 12.38
N ASN A 125 -17.02 -7.70 11.69
CA ASN A 125 -17.30 -9.11 12.00
C ASN A 125 -16.06 -9.98 11.79
N SER A 126 -15.35 -9.78 10.69
CA SER A 126 -14.09 -10.50 10.41
C SER A 126 -13.00 -10.19 11.43
N ILE A 127 -12.84 -8.92 11.80
CA ILE A 127 -11.89 -8.49 12.84
C ILE A 127 -12.15 -9.20 14.17
N LYS A 128 -13.41 -9.27 14.59
CA LYS A 128 -13.81 -9.97 15.83
C LYS A 128 -13.52 -11.46 15.74
N ARG A 129 -13.94 -12.11 14.66
CA ARG A 129 -13.71 -13.54 14.42
C ARG A 129 -12.24 -13.90 14.51
N ASP A 130 -11.38 -13.14 13.82
CA ASP A 130 -9.95 -13.42 13.72
C ASP A 130 -9.14 -12.73 14.83
N SER A 131 -9.80 -11.98 15.75
CA SER A 131 -9.19 -11.25 16.87
C SER A 131 -8.02 -10.37 16.42
N ILE A 132 -8.24 -9.54 15.39
CA ILE A 132 -7.25 -8.61 14.86
C ILE A 132 -7.19 -7.36 15.73
N ALA A 133 -6.00 -7.00 16.21
CA ALA A 133 -5.81 -5.89 17.17
C ALA A 133 -5.04 -4.69 16.58
N CYS A 134 -4.52 -4.77 15.36
CA CYS A 134 -3.85 -3.63 14.71
C CYS A 134 -4.85 -2.56 14.26
N PRO A 135 -4.43 -1.31 14.05
CA PRO A 135 -5.25 -0.28 13.41
C PRO A 135 -5.72 -0.75 12.03
N ILE A 136 -7.02 -0.56 11.75
CA ILE A 136 -7.65 -0.98 10.49
C ILE A 136 -8.41 0.19 9.91
N ILE A 137 -8.02 0.62 8.73
CA ILE A 137 -8.69 1.67 7.97
C ILE A 137 -9.71 0.98 7.05
N CYS A 138 -10.98 1.31 7.22
CA CYS A 138 -12.09 0.82 6.40
C CYS A 138 -13.11 1.95 6.25
N ASN A 139 -13.02 2.70 5.17
CA ASN A 139 -13.88 3.86 4.89
C ASN A 139 -14.94 3.57 3.81
N GLY A 140 -14.90 2.38 3.18
CA GLY A 140 -15.79 2.00 2.08
C GLY A 140 -15.36 2.52 0.70
N GLU A 141 -14.27 3.28 0.63
CA GLU A 141 -13.74 3.79 -0.66
C GLU A 141 -12.93 2.75 -1.44
N MET A 142 -12.68 1.58 -0.85
CA MET A 142 -11.95 0.49 -1.48
C MET A 142 -10.59 0.98 -2.03
N LEU A 143 -10.25 0.64 -3.27
CA LEU A 143 -9.02 1.09 -3.95
C LEU A 143 -9.02 2.58 -4.34
N GLU A 144 -10.15 3.28 -4.19
CA GLU A 144 -10.26 4.71 -4.45
C GLU A 144 -9.76 5.58 -3.27
N ASP A 145 -9.49 4.96 -2.11
CA ASP A 145 -8.94 5.64 -0.93
C ASP A 145 -7.66 6.44 -1.27
N LYS A 146 -7.65 7.70 -0.84
CA LYS A 146 -6.54 8.63 -1.14
C LYS A 146 -5.22 8.20 -0.50
N THR A 147 -5.26 7.57 0.67
CA THR A 147 -4.06 7.09 1.35
C THR A 147 -3.49 5.89 0.62
N LEU A 148 -4.32 4.94 0.18
CA LEU A 148 -3.89 3.82 -0.65
C LEU A 148 -3.24 4.28 -1.95
N LYS A 149 -3.87 5.24 -2.65
CA LYS A 149 -3.30 5.82 -3.88
C LYS A 149 -1.95 6.49 -3.62
N LYS A 150 -1.84 7.25 -2.53
CA LYS A 150 -0.57 7.89 -2.13
C LYS A 150 0.53 6.89 -1.82
N LEU A 151 0.17 5.76 -1.21
CA LEU A 151 1.09 4.68 -0.86
C LEU A 151 1.37 3.72 -2.03
N GLY A 152 0.68 3.88 -3.16
CA GLY A 152 0.79 2.97 -4.30
C GLY A 152 0.34 1.55 -3.99
N LEU A 153 -0.57 1.37 -3.03
CA LEU A 153 -1.20 0.09 -2.70
C LEU A 153 -2.43 -0.11 -3.57
N GLY A 154 -2.29 -0.84 -4.66
CA GLY A 154 -3.30 -0.98 -5.70
C GLY A 154 -3.76 -2.41 -5.98
N ASN A 155 -3.28 -3.39 -5.22
CA ASN A 155 -3.62 -4.81 -5.38
C ASN A 155 -4.28 -5.38 -4.12
N LEU A 156 -4.76 -6.61 -4.22
CA LEU A 156 -5.35 -7.34 -3.12
C LEU A 156 -4.92 -8.82 -3.19
N PRO A 157 -4.10 -9.32 -2.27
CA PRO A 157 -3.36 -8.54 -1.25
C PRO A 157 -2.26 -7.65 -1.83
N ASP A 158 -1.85 -6.66 -1.04
CA ASP A 158 -0.68 -5.82 -1.31
C ASP A 158 -0.03 -5.45 0.03
N ASN A 159 1.26 -5.09 0.02
CA ASN A 159 1.93 -4.68 1.25
C ASN A 159 3.12 -3.74 1.03
N ILE A 160 3.47 -3.05 2.11
CA ILE A 160 4.71 -2.28 2.26
C ILE A 160 5.37 -2.72 3.56
N ILE A 161 6.63 -3.10 3.50
CA ILE A 161 7.43 -3.45 4.67
C ILE A 161 8.43 -2.34 4.95
N LEU A 162 8.42 -1.87 6.20
CA LEU A 162 9.31 -0.83 6.70
C LEU A 162 10.33 -1.40 7.67
N GLN A 163 11.53 -0.87 7.63
CA GLN A 163 12.54 -1.01 8.67
C GLN A 163 13.07 0.37 9.02
N ASN A 164 12.93 0.75 10.30
CA ASN A 164 13.35 2.07 10.80
C ASN A 164 12.81 3.24 9.93
N GLY A 165 11.54 3.16 9.55
CA GLY A 165 10.84 4.19 8.76
C GLY A 165 11.12 4.20 7.26
N LYS A 166 12.01 3.32 6.76
CA LYS A 166 12.30 3.19 5.33
C LYS A 166 11.63 1.97 4.73
N ILE A 167 11.14 2.10 3.52
CA ILE A 167 10.56 1.00 2.75
C ILE A 167 11.68 0.06 2.31
N ILE A 168 11.61 -1.20 2.73
CA ILE A 168 12.61 -2.23 2.37
C ILE A 168 12.06 -3.26 1.38
N ALA A 169 10.75 -3.41 1.32
CA ALA A 169 10.09 -4.30 0.35
C ALA A 169 8.65 -3.86 0.09
N ARG A 170 8.12 -4.27 -1.06
CA ARG A 170 6.77 -4.01 -1.52
C ARG A 170 6.22 -5.17 -2.33
N GLY A 171 4.90 -5.35 -2.24
CA GLY A 171 4.19 -6.38 -2.98
C GLY A 171 4.52 -7.80 -2.50
N MET A 172 3.73 -8.75 -2.92
CA MET A 172 4.02 -10.19 -2.82
C MET A 172 3.90 -10.81 -4.19
#